data_40d83dc01f1cb6bbaec50ac3a9aaefe7
#
_entry.id   40d83dc01f1cb6bbaec50ac3a9aaefe7
#
_cell.length_a   1.000
_cell.length_b   1.000
_cell.length_c   1.000
_cell.angle_alpha   90.00
_cell.angle_beta   90.00
_cell.angle_gamma   90.00
#
_symmetry.space_group_name_H-M   'P 1'
#
loop_
_entity.id
_entity.type
_entity.pdbx_description
1 polymer ?
#
loop_
_entity_poly.entity_id
_entity_poly.type
_entity_poly.pdbx_seq_one_letter_code
_entity_poly.pdbx_strand_id
1 'polypeptide(L)'
;PNYGRSFFSKHYHVLVDKVPNYDSSAKEPLCLAALFPNILFQGIMGIGVGIRTSIPAFTPISVLKLMNRLLEGEKLTPEDYARSLKFVNQYGGCIAKTKENFKAAVELFSGTKGSIRWKSPLTVDEDTKSIIIDAFAPNVNPVDVLDKKVKLIPEVKSVYSGKGLSYVVEVDRKCNMAQFNAVVAKVDSLFSTSMSYDIYVTE
;
A
#
# COMPACT_ATOMS: atom_id res chain seq x y z
N PRO A 1 16.65 18.44 1.29
CA PRO A 1 17.89 17.94 1.89
C PRO A 1 17.77 17.65 3.38
N ASN A 2 17.03 18.47 4.14
CA ASN A 2 16.90 18.30 5.60
C ASN A 2 16.06 17.08 5.99
N TYR A 3 15.01 16.78 5.22
CA TYR A 3 14.16 15.62 5.46
C TYR A 3 14.94 14.31 5.37
N GLY A 4 15.74 14.12 4.32
CA GLY A 4 16.56 12.91 4.18
C GLY A 4 17.57 12.73 5.33
N ARG A 5 18.13 13.81 5.86
CA ARG A 5 19.07 13.75 6.99
C ARG A 5 18.45 13.29 8.29
N SER A 6 17.14 13.46 8.48
CA SER A 6 16.45 13.00 9.69
C SER A 6 16.35 11.47 9.79
N PHE A 7 16.55 10.75 8.69
CA PHE A 7 16.54 9.29 8.69
C PHE A 7 17.86 8.66 9.14
N PHE A 8 18.93 9.42 9.19
CA PHE A 8 20.26 8.91 9.51
C PHE A 8 20.83 9.56 10.76
N SER A 9 21.53 8.78 11.58
CA SER A 9 22.31 9.33 12.71
C SER A 9 23.40 10.27 12.19
N LYS A 10 23.72 11.32 12.93
CA LYS A 10 24.86 12.18 12.62
C LYS A 10 26.19 11.41 12.59
N HIS A 11 26.23 10.30 13.28
CA HIS A 11 27.42 9.43 13.42
C HIS A 11 27.33 8.13 12.61
N TYR A 12 26.39 8.03 11.64
CA TYR A 12 26.19 6.79 10.88
C TYR A 12 27.48 6.27 10.22
N HIS A 13 28.37 7.19 9.82
CA HIS A 13 29.64 6.87 9.17
C HIS A 13 30.67 6.17 10.10
N VAL A 14 30.45 6.18 11.40
CA VAL A 14 31.26 5.47 12.39
C VAL A 14 30.70 4.08 12.67
N LEU A 15 29.39 3.88 12.42
CA LEU A 15 28.65 2.65 12.75
C LEU A 15 28.68 1.61 11.64
N VAL A 16 29.22 1.94 10.46
CA VAL A 16 29.19 1.06 9.28
C VAL A 16 30.60 0.82 8.74
N ASP A 17 30.82 -0.37 8.21
CA ASP A 17 32.03 -0.72 7.50
C ASP A 17 32.15 0.10 6.22
N LYS A 18 33.39 0.39 5.84
CA LYS A 18 33.72 1.19 4.66
C LYS A 18 34.48 0.36 3.66
N VAL A 19 34.09 0.47 2.41
CA VAL A 19 34.74 -0.14 1.26
C VAL A 19 35.35 0.93 0.35
N PRO A 20 36.42 0.62 -0.41
CA PRO A 20 36.91 1.52 -1.44
C PRO A 20 35.79 1.81 -2.48
N ASN A 21 35.71 3.06 -2.95
CA ASN A 21 34.87 3.41 -4.08
C ASN A 21 35.46 2.81 -5.39
N TYR A 22 34.77 3.03 -6.52
CA TYR A 22 35.11 2.44 -7.82
C TYR A 22 36.60 2.67 -8.25
N ASP A 23 37.13 3.87 -8.03
CA ASP A 23 38.50 4.26 -8.38
C ASP A 23 39.49 4.17 -7.23
N SER A 24 39.07 3.68 -6.08
CA SER A 24 39.86 3.58 -4.84
C SER A 24 40.41 4.91 -4.32
N SER A 25 39.90 6.03 -4.80
CA SER A 25 40.34 7.38 -4.35
C SER A 25 39.79 7.74 -2.95
N ALA A 26 38.66 7.11 -2.55
CA ALA A 26 38.02 7.35 -1.26
C ALA A 26 37.39 6.04 -0.71
N LYS A 27 36.99 6.08 0.57
CA LYS A 27 36.21 5.02 1.21
C LYS A 27 34.78 5.49 1.39
N GLU A 28 33.83 4.67 0.97
CA GLU A 28 32.39 4.90 1.13
C GLU A 28 31.77 3.86 2.07
N PRO A 29 30.67 4.19 2.77
CA PRO A 29 30.01 3.25 3.65
C PRO A 29 29.38 2.11 2.84
N LEU A 30 29.55 0.88 3.31
CA LEU A 30 28.96 -0.32 2.70
C LEU A 30 27.43 -0.26 2.70
N CYS A 31 26.84 0.34 3.73
CA CYS A 31 25.41 0.56 3.84
C CYS A 31 25.12 1.88 4.56
N LEU A 32 23.91 2.39 4.42
CA LEU A 32 23.44 3.56 5.16
C LEU A 32 22.65 3.09 6.39
N ALA A 33 23.25 3.25 7.59
CA ALA A 33 22.60 2.92 8.84
C ALA A 33 21.47 3.92 9.14
N ALA A 34 20.24 3.52 8.88
CA ALA A 34 19.06 4.32 9.16
C ALA A 34 18.64 4.20 10.63
N LEU A 35 18.09 5.27 11.20
CA LEU A 35 17.54 5.29 12.56
C LEU A 35 16.25 4.48 12.69
N PHE A 36 15.56 4.26 11.57
CA PHE A 36 14.27 3.57 11.51
C PHE A 36 14.29 2.58 10.35
N PRO A 37 13.47 1.53 10.39
CA PRO A 37 13.33 0.58 9.28
C PRO A 37 12.52 1.19 8.11
N ASN A 38 13.13 2.15 7.40
CA ASN A 38 12.48 2.92 6.33
C ASN A 38 11.88 2.04 5.25
N ILE A 39 12.49 0.87 4.99
CA ILE A 39 11.99 -0.12 4.05
C ILE A 39 10.56 -0.57 4.39
N LEU A 40 10.22 -0.66 5.67
CA LEU A 40 8.89 -1.04 6.14
C LEU A 40 7.89 0.14 6.11
N PHE A 41 8.39 1.38 6.11
CA PHE A 41 7.50 2.55 6.06
C PHE A 41 7.10 2.91 4.62
N GLN A 42 8.00 2.72 3.67
CA GLN A 42 7.79 3.07 2.28
C GLN A 42 7.36 1.89 1.41
N GLY A 43 7.69 0.68 1.86
CA GLY A 43 7.61 -0.50 1.01
C GLY A 43 8.66 -0.47 -0.11
N ILE A 44 8.90 -1.60 -0.70
CA ILE A 44 9.85 -1.74 -1.82
C ILE A 44 9.30 -2.70 -2.85
N MET A 45 9.57 -2.42 -4.11
CA MET A 45 9.45 -3.36 -5.19
C MET A 45 10.76 -3.38 -5.98
N GLY A 46 11.40 -4.55 -6.03
CA GLY A 46 12.59 -4.81 -6.82
C GLY A 46 12.36 -5.96 -7.80
N ILE A 47 12.81 -5.79 -9.03
CA ILE A 47 12.70 -6.81 -10.07
C ILE A 47 14.11 -7.06 -10.61
N GLY A 48 14.55 -8.31 -10.54
CA GLY A 48 15.78 -8.81 -11.15
C GLY A 48 15.48 -9.97 -12.12
N VAL A 49 16.52 -10.48 -12.75
CA VAL A 49 16.38 -11.66 -13.64
C VAL A 49 16.07 -12.89 -12.77
N GLY A 50 14.85 -13.41 -12.92
CA GLY A 50 14.39 -14.59 -12.17
C GLY A 50 13.99 -14.33 -10.71
N ILE A 51 14.15 -13.10 -10.19
CA ILE A 51 13.86 -12.76 -8.82
C ILE A 51 13.01 -11.49 -8.76
N ARG A 52 11.96 -11.52 -7.95
CA ARG A 52 11.17 -10.35 -7.62
C ARG A 52 11.03 -10.26 -6.10
N THR A 53 11.28 -9.09 -5.54
CA THR A 53 10.91 -8.81 -4.14
C THR A 53 9.86 -7.70 -4.10
N SER A 54 8.90 -7.84 -3.22
CA SER A 54 7.86 -6.83 -3.01
C SER A 54 7.52 -6.81 -1.52
N ILE A 55 7.92 -5.74 -0.85
CA ILE A 55 7.67 -5.53 0.58
C ILE A 55 6.57 -4.49 0.71
N PRO A 56 5.46 -4.78 1.41
CA PRO A 56 4.41 -3.80 1.63
C PRO A 56 4.86 -2.68 2.56
N ALA A 57 4.25 -1.51 2.42
CA ALA A 57 4.43 -0.41 3.36
C ALA A 57 3.49 -0.56 4.57
N PHE A 58 3.99 -0.16 5.75
CA PHE A 58 3.22 -0.18 7.00
C PHE A 58 3.24 1.20 7.65
N THR A 59 2.23 1.50 8.47
CA THR A 59 2.23 2.74 9.23
C THR A 59 3.38 2.76 10.24
N PRO A 60 4.15 3.86 10.34
CA PRO A 60 5.29 3.95 11.25
C PRO A 60 4.94 3.59 12.69
N ILE A 61 3.79 4.07 13.18
CA ILE A 61 3.32 3.79 14.55
C ILE A 61 3.14 2.28 14.79
N SER A 62 2.62 1.53 13.82
CA SER A 62 2.42 0.09 13.97
C SER A 62 3.75 -0.67 14.02
N VAL A 63 4.70 -0.25 13.19
CA VAL A 63 6.06 -0.85 13.17
C VAL A 63 6.80 -0.56 14.47
N LEU A 64 6.82 0.69 14.93
CA LEU A 64 7.52 1.07 16.16
C LEU A 64 6.94 0.39 17.40
N LYS A 65 5.61 0.25 17.49
CA LYS A 65 4.97 -0.51 18.57
C LYS A 65 5.40 -1.98 18.57
N LEU A 66 5.49 -2.57 17.39
CA LEU A 66 5.93 -3.96 17.26
C LEU A 66 7.42 -4.11 17.63
N MET A 67 8.26 -3.17 17.21
CA MET A 67 9.67 -3.14 17.59
C MET A 67 9.86 -3.06 19.10
N ASN A 68 9.09 -2.24 19.81
CA ASN A 68 9.15 -2.16 21.27
C ASN A 68 8.83 -3.50 21.92
N ARG A 69 7.79 -4.21 21.48
CA ARG A 69 7.45 -5.55 21.98
C ARG A 69 8.60 -6.54 21.77
N LEU A 70 9.26 -6.49 20.61
CA LEU A 70 10.45 -7.33 20.33
C LEU A 70 11.62 -6.98 21.25
N LEU A 71 11.86 -5.69 21.51
CA LEU A 71 12.92 -5.23 22.43
C LEU A 71 12.65 -5.60 23.89
N GLU A 72 11.38 -5.71 24.28
CA GLU A 72 10.94 -6.22 25.58
C GLU A 72 11.07 -7.75 25.71
N GLY A 73 11.49 -8.41 24.63
CA GLY A 73 11.76 -9.87 24.63
C GLY A 73 10.53 -10.72 24.31
N GLU A 74 9.43 -10.13 23.82
CA GLU A 74 8.27 -10.92 23.40
C GLU A 74 8.60 -11.80 22.19
N LYS A 75 8.16 -13.04 22.23
CA LYS A 75 8.18 -13.94 21.07
C LYS A 75 6.90 -13.77 20.30
N LEU A 76 7.00 -13.13 19.12
CA LEU A 76 5.86 -12.83 18.27
C LEU A 76 5.63 -13.94 17.25
N THR A 77 4.35 -14.28 17.05
CA THR A 77 3.89 -15.22 16.01
C THR A 77 3.54 -14.47 14.72
N PRO A 78 3.44 -15.16 13.58
CA PRO A 78 2.96 -14.56 12.34
C PRO A 78 1.57 -13.89 12.48
N GLU A 79 0.71 -14.45 13.32
CA GLU A 79 -0.60 -13.86 13.65
C GLU A 79 -0.46 -12.53 14.40
N ASP A 80 0.52 -12.41 15.31
CA ASP A 80 0.79 -11.17 16.04
C ASP A 80 1.26 -10.07 15.09
N TYR A 81 2.10 -10.40 14.10
CA TYR A 81 2.49 -9.49 13.03
C TYR A 81 1.29 -9.06 12.20
N ALA A 82 0.45 -10.00 11.77
CA ALA A 82 -0.72 -9.72 10.96
C ALA A 82 -1.76 -8.82 11.67
N ARG A 83 -1.87 -8.94 13.00
CA ARG A 83 -2.77 -8.11 13.82
C ARG A 83 -2.19 -6.73 14.13
N SER A 84 -0.88 -6.65 14.34
CA SER A 84 -0.21 -5.44 14.80
C SER A 84 0.16 -4.50 13.67
N LEU A 85 0.64 -5.02 12.54
CA LEU A 85 1.08 -4.22 11.41
C LEU A 85 -0.11 -3.72 10.58
N LYS A 86 -0.14 -2.41 10.36
CA LYS A 86 -1.17 -1.77 9.53
C LYS A 86 -0.58 -1.42 8.18
N PHE A 87 -1.03 -2.11 7.16
CA PHE A 87 -0.68 -1.82 5.77
C PHE A 87 -1.11 -0.40 5.39
N VAL A 88 -0.28 0.27 4.61
CA VAL A 88 -0.56 1.61 4.10
C VAL A 88 -0.20 1.69 2.62
N ASN A 89 -0.91 2.55 1.91
CA ASN A 89 -0.66 2.88 0.52
C ASN A 89 -0.63 4.40 0.37
N GLN A 90 0.33 4.92 -0.37
CA GLN A 90 0.52 6.35 -0.64
C GLN A 90 -0.70 7.02 -1.31
N TYR A 91 -1.55 6.25 -1.98
CA TYR A 91 -2.76 6.74 -2.65
C TYR A 91 -4.02 6.61 -1.80
N GLY A 92 -3.89 6.26 -0.52
CA GLY A 92 -5.00 6.17 0.42
C GLY A 92 -5.85 4.89 0.35
N GLY A 93 -5.54 3.97 -0.57
CA GLY A 93 -6.21 2.68 -0.62
C GLY A 93 -6.05 1.89 0.69
N CYS A 94 -7.03 1.10 1.03
CA CYS A 94 -7.05 0.28 2.24
C CYS A 94 -7.17 -1.21 1.92
N ILE A 95 -6.75 -2.06 2.86
CA ILE A 95 -6.96 -3.49 2.73
C ILE A 95 -8.41 -3.87 3.06
N ALA A 96 -8.96 -4.81 2.29
CA ALA A 96 -10.26 -5.36 2.60
C ALA A 96 -10.20 -6.16 3.92
N LYS A 97 -11.08 -5.82 4.88
CA LYS A 97 -11.15 -6.49 6.20
C LYS A 97 -11.90 -7.83 6.08
N THR A 98 -11.25 -8.82 5.49
CA THR A 98 -11.79 -10.15 5.32
C THR A 98 -10.92 -11.21 6.01
N LYS A 99 -11.52 -12.38 6.29
CA LYS A 99 -10.77 -13.51 6.88
C LYS A 99 -9.66 -14.01 5.94
N GLU A 100 -9.93 -13.96 4.64
CA GLU A 100 -8.99 -14.35 3.58
C GLU A 100 -7.77 -13.43 3.57
N ASN A 101 -7.97 -12.11 3.68
CA ASN A 101 -6.87 -11.15 3.77
C ASN A 101 -6.05 -11.33 5.05
N PHE A 102 -6.70 -11.61 6.17
CA PHE A 102 -5.98 -11.90 7.40
C PHE A 102 -5.13 -13.16 7.26
N LYS A 103 -5.69 -14.24 6.70
CA LYS A 103 -4.95 -15.47 6.43
C LYS A 103 -3.76 -15.24 5.49
N ALA A 104 -3.96 -14.49 4.40
CA ALA A 104 -2.89 -14.12 3.47
C ALA A 104 -1.79 -13.28 4.14
N ALA A 105 -2.13 -12.39 5.09
CA ALA A 105 -1.14 -11.66 5.87
C ALA A 105 -0.34 -12.58 6.80
N VAL A 106 -0.99 -13.54 7.46
CA VAL A 106 -0.30 -14.54 8.28
C VAL A 106 0.66 -15.38 7.44
N GLU A 107 0.23 -15.84 6.26
CA GLU A 107 1.06 -16.58 5.31
C GLU A 107 2.28 -15.75 4.89
N LEU A 108 2.10 -14.47 4.57
CA LEU A 108 3.18 -13.55 4.24
C LEU A 108 4.21 -13.46 5.36
N PHE A 109 3.77 -13.28 6.62
CA PHE A 109 4.67 -13.19 7.77
C PHE A 109 5.26 -14.53 8.22
N SER A 110 4.74 -15.63 7.71
CA SER A 110 5.33 -16.97 7.90
C SER A 110 6.48 -17.25 6.90
N GLY A 111 6.85 -16.27 6.06
CA GLY A 111 7.89 -16.44 5.04
C GLY A 111 7.41 -17.11 3.75
N THR A 112 6.11 -17.20 3.56
CA THR A 112 5.49 -17.66 2.30
C THR A 112 4.96 -16.49 1.49
N LYS A 113 4.48 -16.76 0.27
CA LYS A 113 3.87 -15.73 -0.57
C LYS A 113 2.46 -15.41 -0.07
N GLY A 114 2.15 -14.12 0.09
CA GLY A 114 0.81 -13.66 0.43
C GLY A 114 0.24 -12.73 -0.63
N SER A 115 -1.04 -12.88 -0.94
CA SER A 115 -1.76 -11.98 -1.84
C SER A 115 -2.80 -11.18 -1.06
N ILE A 116 -2.56 -9.89 -0.91
CA ILE A 116 -3.42 -8.98 -0.15
C ILE A 116 -4.37 -8.27 -1.10
N ARG A 117 -5.67 -8.33 -0.79
CA ARG A 117 -6.70 -7.61 -1.53
C ARG A 117 -6.86 -6.19 -0.99
N TRP A 118 -6.64 -5.23 -1.88
CA TRP A 118 -6.79 -3.80 -1.65
C TRP A 118 -8.11 -3.28 -2.21
N LYS A 119 -8.64 -2.25 -1.58
CA LYS A 119 -9.81 -1.51 -2.02
C LYS A 119 -9.52 -0.02 -2.08
N SER A 120 -10.18 0.64 -3.02
CA SER A 120 -10.31 2.09 -3.04
C SER A 120 -11.55 2.46 -2.21
N PRO A 121 -11.40 3.21 -1.10
CA PRO A 121 -12.56 3.69 -0.36
C PRO A 121 -13.47 4.52 -1.27
N LEU A 122 -14.77 4.30 -1.17
CA LEU A 122 -15.78 5.04 -1.89
C LEU A 122 -16.62 5.84 -0.90
N THR A 123 -16.87 7.11 -1.19
CA THR A 123 -17.89 7.92 -0.52
C THR A 123 -19.12 7.96 -1.39
N VAL A 124 -20.25 7.48 -0.86
CA VAL A 124 -21.50 7.37 -1.60
C VAL A 124 -22.47 8.42 -1.07
N ASP A 125 -22.98 9.23 -1.98
CA ASP A 125 -24.05 10.20 -1.71
C ASP A 125 -25.32 9.69 -2.38
N GLU A 126 -26.27 9.23 -1.57
CA GLU A 126 -27.54 8.65 -2.04
C GLU A 126 -28.50 9.74 -2.54
N ASP A 127 -28.45 10.95 -1.99
CA ASP A 127 -29.35 12.03 -2.38
C ASP A 127 -29.03 12.56 -3.79
N THR A 128 -27.75 12.74 -4.08
CA THR A 128 -27.29 13.17 -5.41
C THR A 128 -27.05 12.01 -6.35
N LYS A 129 -27.10 10.75 -5.87
CA LYS A 129 -26.71 9.52 -6.58
C LYS A 129 -25.33 9.63 -7.20
N SER A 130 -24.39 10.08 -6.40
CA SER A 130 -22.99 10.20 -6.79
C SER A 130 -22.06 9.34 -5.97
N ILE A 131 -20.98 8.88 -6.60
CA ILE A 131 -19.92 8.08 -5.99
C ILE A 131 -18.64 8.88 -6.12
N ILE A 132 -18.03 9.21 -4.97
CA ILE A 132 -16.76 9.95 -4.92
C ILE A 132 -15.64 8.96 -4.61
N ILE A 133 -14.57 9.04 -5.38
CA ILE A 133 -13.37 8.20 -5.28
C ILE A 133 -12.19 9.15 -5.09
N ASP A 134 -11.66 9.23 -3.89
CA ASP A 134 -10.56 10.15 -3.52
C ASP A 134 -9.31 9.40 -3.03
N ALA A 135 -9.38 8.08 -2.99
CA ALA A 135 -8.30 7.21 -2.59
C ALA A 135 -8.27 5.96 -3.48
N PHE A 136 -7.07 5.47 -3.81
CA PHE A 136 -6.90 4.41 -4.80
C PHE A 136 -6.09 3.24 -4.25
N ALA A 137 -6.54 2.03 -4.59
CA ALA A 137 -5.77 0.82 -4.37
C ALA A 137 -4.44 0.87 -5.16
N PRO A 138 -3.39 0.18 -4.69
CA PRO A 138 -2.11 0.13 -5.42
C PRO A 138 -2.30 -0.42 -6.84
N ASN A 139 -1.52 0.11 -7.78
CA ASN A 139 -1.54 -0.30 -9.20
C ASN A 139 -2.90 -0.12 -9.92
N VAL A 140 -3.84 0.61 -9.35
CA VAL A 140 -5.05 1.03 -10.04
C VAL A 140 -4.79 2.36 -10.73
N ASN A 141 -4.90 2.38 -12.06
CA ASN A 141 -4.93 3.62 -12.81
C ASN A 141 -6.38 4.12 -12.88
N PRO A 142 -6.76 5.18 -12.14
CA PRO A 142 -8.15 5.61 -12.07
C PRO A 142 -8.69 6.07 -13.44
N VAL A 143 -7.88 6.73 -14.25
CA VAL A 143 -8.29 7.21 -15.57
C VAL A 143 -8.67 6.05 -16.49
N ASP A 144 -7.82 5.03 -16.56
CA ASP A 144 -8.09 3.84 -17.37
C ASP A 144 -9.36 3.10 -16.91
N VAL A 145 -9.55 2.95 -15.58
CA VAL A 145 -10.73 2.28 -15.05
C VAL A 145 -12.00 3.08 -15.35
N LEU A 146 -11.93 4.39 -15.16
CA LEU A 146 -13.09 5.27 -15.42
C LEU A 146 -13.45 5.29 -16.90
N ASP A 147 -12.49 5.51 -17.79
CA ASP A 147 -12.76 5.66 -19.22
C ASP A 147 -13.12 4.33 -19.90
N LYS A 148 -12.44 3.25 -19.55
CA LYS A 148 -12.61 1.97 -20.24
C LYS A 148 -13.67 1.05 -19.63
N LYS A 149 -14.10 1.31 -18.37
CA LYS A 149 -15.01 0.42 -17.66
C LYS A 149 -16.20 1.12 -17.03
N VAL A 150 -15.98 2.21 -16.28
CA VAL A 150 -17.07 2.88 -15.54
C VAL A 150 -18.01 3.63 -16.48
N LYS A 151 -17.47 4.36 -17.45
CA LYS A 151 -18.28 5.06 -18.47
C LYS A 151 -19.12 4.14 -19.35
N LEU A 152 -18.79 2.85 -19.40
CA LEU A 152 -19.55 1.84 -20.14
C LEU A 152 -20.72 1.24 -19.35
N ILE A 153 -20.90 1.64 -18.09
CA ILE A 153 -22.04 1.22 -17.27
C ILE A 153 -23.25 2.05 -17.72
N PRO A 154 -24.34 1.44 -18.20
CA PRO A 154 -25.48 2.15 -18.77
C PRO A 154 -26.14 3.16 -17.82
N GLU A 155 -26.10 2.88 -16.52
CA GLU A 155 -26.69 3.71 -15.47
C GLU A 155 -25.80 4.90 -15.09
N VAL A 156 -24.54 4.96 -15.55
CA VAL A 156 -23.63 6.08 -15.30
C VAL A 156 -23.92 7.20 -16.29
N LYS A 157 -24.27 8.36 -15.75
CA LYS A 157 -24.58 9.56 -16.53
C LYS A 157 -23.31 10.32 -16.92
N SER A 158 -22.41 10.55 -15.98
CA SER A 158 -21.19 11.31 -16.19
C SER A 158 -20.09 10.91 -15.21
N VAL A 159 -18.85 11.16 -15.63
CA VAL A 159 -17.64 10.96 -14.82
C VAL A 159 -16.77 12.19 -15.00
N TYR A 160 -16.37 12.83 -13.90
CA TYR A 160 -15.52 14.03 -13.95
C TYR A 160 -14.56 14.10 -12.76
N SER A 161 -13.53 14.93 -12.88
CA SER A 161 -12.56 15.17 -11.81
C SER A 161 -13.17 16.07 -10.75
N GLY A 162 -13.04 15.66 -9.49
CA GLY A 162 -13.39 16.46 -8.33
C GLY A 162 -12.25 17.37 -7.85
N LYS A 163 -12.26 17.73 -6.58
CA LYS A 163 -11.17 18.51 -5.99
C LYS A 163 -9.95 17.62 -5.71
N GLY A 164 -8.76 18.12 -6.07
CA GLY A 164 -7.51 17.37 -5.88
C GLY A 164 -7.41 16.13 -6.77
N LEU A 165 -7.10 14.99 -6.19
CA LEU A 165 -6.98 13.69 -6.88
C LEU A 165 -8.28 12.86 -6.79
N SER A 166 -9.44 13.50 -6.67
CA SER A 166 -10.72 12.80 -6.60
C SER A 166 -11.42 12.73 -7.95
N TYR A 167 -12.28 11.72 -8.08
CA TYR A 167 -13.19 11.56 -9.22
C TYR A 167 -14.60 11.38 -8.71
N VAL A 168 -15.56 11.90 -9.47
CA VAL A 168 -16.98 11.78 -9.17
C VAL A 168 -17.66 11.02 -10.30
N VAL A 169 -18.41 10.01 -9.95
CA VAL A 169 -19.25 9.22 -10.86
C VAL A 169 -20.70 9.55 -10.54
N GLU A 170 -21.38 10.24 -11.45
CA GLU A 170 -22.82 10.50 -11.35
C GLU A 170 -23.63 9.37 -11.98
N VAL A 171 -24.57 8.82 -11.24
CA VAL A 171 -25.52 7.84 -11.74
C VAL A 171 -26.82 8.53 -12.13
N ASP A 172 -27.52 8.01 -13.13
CA ASP A 172 -28.80 8.58 -13.59
C ASP A 172 -29.80 8.62 -12.43
N ARG A 173 -30.39 9.78 -12.19
CA ARG A 173 -31.39 10.00 -11.13
C ARG A 173 -32.65 9.12 -11.30
N LYS A 174 -32.92 8.65 -12.52
CA LYS A 174 -34.02 7.74 -12.82
C LYS A 174 -33.82 6.34 -12.27
N CYS A 175 -32.57 5.95 -11.95
CA CYS A 175 -32.27 4.64 -11.36
C CYS A 175 -32.93 4.54 -9.99
N ASN A 176 -33.52 3.38 -9.70
CA ASN A 176 -33.98 3.07 -8.35
C ASN A 176 -32.79 2.75 -7.43
N MET A 177 -33.02 2.66 -6.11
CA MET A 177 -31.95 2.40 -5.14
C MET A 177 -31.27 1.05 -5.34
N ALA A 178 -31.98 0.03 -5.80
CA ALA A 178 -31.38 -1.28 -6.07
C ALA A 178 -30.39 -1.21 -7.25
N GLN A 179 -30.75 -0.49 -8.30
CA GLN A 179 -29.86 -0.24 -9.46
C GLN A 179 -28.67 0.61 -9.04
N PHE A 180 -28.87 1.66 -8.24
CA PHE A 180 -27.80 2.49 -7.73
C PHE A 180 -26.80 1.66 -6.89
N ASN A 181 -27.28 0.85 -5.95
CA ASN A 181 -26.43 -0.03 -5.15
C ASN A 181 -25.67 -1.07 -6.01
N ALA A 182 -26.27 -1.55 -7.08
CA ALA A 182 -25.59 -2.44 -8.03
C ALA A 182 -24.44 -1.72 -8.74
N VAL A 183 -24.63 -0.45 -9.14
CA VAL A 183 -23.55 0.39 -9.71
C VAL A 183 -22.45 0.62 -8.68
N VAL A 184 -22.78 0.96 -7.44
CA VAL A 184 -21.80 1.14 -6.34
C VAL A 184 -20.96 -0.14 -6.16
N ALA A 185 -21.60 -1.29 -6.08
CA ALA A 185 -20.90 -2.58 -5.93
C ALA A 185 -19.99 -2.88 -7.14
N LYS A 186 -20.44 -2.56 -8.35
CA LYS A 186 -19.65 -2.73 -9.57
C LYS A 186 -18.43 -1.81 -9.58
N VAL A 187 -18.60 -0.54 -9.22
CA VAL A 187 -17.50 0.42 -9.09
C VAL A 187 -16.51 -0.03 -8.00
N ASP A 188 -16.96 -0.43 -6.82
CA ASP A 188 -16.10 -0.96 -5.74
C ASP A 188 -15.27 -2.15 -6.24
N SER A 189 -15.87 -3.05 -7.00
CA SER A 189 -15.13 -4.18 -7.59
C SER A 189 -14.08 -3.74 -8.62
N LEU A 190 -14.40 -2.78 -9.48
CA LEU A 190 -13.48 -2.27 -10.51
C LEU A 190 -12.27 -1.52 -9.93
N PHE A 191 -12.45 -0.89 -8.78
CA PHE A 191 -11.39 -0.17 -8.04
C PHE A 191 -10.72 -1.01 -6.95
N SER A 192 -10.98 -2.32 -6.94
CA SER A 192 -10.29 -3.28 -6.08
C SER A 192 -9.20 -4.00 -6.86
N THR A 193 -8.09 -4.33 -6.18
CA THR A 193 -6.98 -5.09 -6.77
C THR A 193 -6.37 -6.04 -5.75
N SER A 194 -5.69 -7.06 -6.21
CA SER A 194 -4.90 -7.96 -5.36
C SER A 194 -3.42 -7.78 -5.67
N MET A 195 -2.62 -7.61 -4.63
CA MET A 195 -1.16 -7.53 -4.75
C MET A 195 -0.50 -8.70 -4.06
N SER A 196 0.34 -9.41 -4.80
CA SER A 196 1.20 -10.44 -4.23
C SER A 196 2.48 -9.80 -3.70
N TYR A 197 2.87 -10.20 -2.52
CA TYR A 197 4.10 -9.79 -1.85
C TYR A 197 5.04 -10.99 -1.73
N ASP A 198 6.28 -10.78 -2.09
CA ASP A 198 7.36 -11.75 -2.01
C ASP A 198 8.53 -11.09 -1.29
N ILE A 199 8.99 -11.67 -0.19
CA ILE A 199 10.11 -11.14 0.58
C ILE A 199 11.27 -12.10 0.44
N TYR A 200 12.35 -11.63 -0.17
CA TYR A 200 13.62 -12.35 -0.23
C TYR A 200 14.64 -11.59 0.63
N VAL A 201 15.26 -12.31 1.53
CA VAL A 201 16.39 -11.81 2.33
C VAL A 201 17.62 -12.57 1.87
N THR A 202 18.65 -11.87 1.46
CA THR A 202 19.98 -12.44 1.23
C THR A 202 20.68 -12.61 2.57
N GLU A 203 21.25 -13.78 2.80
CA GLU A 203 22.14 -14.02 3.95
C GLU A 203 23.44 -13.22 3.84
#